data_a477d1a3a24b24f30df75948fe24ed67
#
_entry.id   a477d1a3a24b24f30df75948fe24ed67
#
_cell.length_a   1.000
_cell.length_b   1.000
_cell.length_c   1.000
_cell.angle_alpha   90.00
_cell.angle_beta   90.00
_cell.angle_gamma   90.00
#
_symmetry.space_group_name_H-M   'P 1'
#
loop_
_entity.id
_entity.type
_entity.pdbx_description
1 polymer ?
#
loop_
_entity_poly.entity_id
_entity_poly.type
_entity_poly.pdbx_seq_one_letter_code
_entity_poly.pdbx_strand_id
1 'polypeptide(L)'
;ITEIDVYPNLLLAKTILDSLTVPYHIIPGNHDTKWSSSGGGLFEQLWGADRFNFESGGFRFIGHHQGPLMRMGAGYIDPDDITWIDSTLKSLADPRQKVFMVMHYPLDPDIDNWYALRDVIKPYNIQAILHGHGHSNRSRLYEGIPGVMSRSTLQRGAQPIGYSIVNLTSTSADFYERVPLADSLHFWHSLDLGDRLFSDSTNLPYPDYSENDTSGVEAIWQVATGSLITSAPTLQGDKVIVSTVSGEVVALDLATGHILWKWQGQGAIHSTPAVKGSRIVVGSVDSTITCLSLKKGKELWQHKTSDPVLGSPLISGRQLYIGSGDGIMRCLNLRNGKLKWSNNNASGYIETKPVIADKKVMFGAWDGSFYALNKNDGTLVWEWTG
;
A
#
# COMPACT_ATOMS: atom_id res chain seq x y z
N ILE A 1 8.60 -9.60 4.58
CA ILE A 1 8.34 -10.92 5.19
C ILE A 1 8.40 -11.99 4.11
N THR A 2 7.84 -11.73 2.96
CA THR A 2 7.76 -12.65 1.83
C THR A 2 8.41 -12.04 0.59
N GLU A 3 8.84 -12.86 -0.36
CA GLU A 3 9.36 -12.36 -1.63
C GLU A 3 8.23 -12.00 -2.60
N ILE A 4 7.13 -12.74 -2.51
CA ILE A 4 5.88 -12.44 -3.20
C ILE A 4 4.77 -12.64 -2.17
N ASP A 5 3.96 -11.61 -1.98
CA ASP A 5 2.84 -11.63 -1.06
C ASP A 5 1.73 -12.53 -1.60
N VAL A 6 1.73 -13.76 -1.11
CA VAL A 6 0.61 -14.68 -1.28
C VAL A 6 0.10 -15.08 0.10
N TYR A 7 -1.21 -15.18 0.24
CA TYR A 7 -1.86 -15.44 1.52
C TYR A 7 -1.24 -16.58 2.34
N PRO A 8 -0.89 -17.76 1.76
CA PRO A 8 -0.27 -18.83 2.52
C PRO A 8 1.07 -18.46 3.16
N ASN A 9 1.90 -17.65 2.49
CA ASN A 9 3.20 -17.21 2.99
C ASN A 9 3.05 -16.21 4.15
N LEU A 10 2.14 -15.25 4.02
CA LEU A 10 1.84 -14.30 5.09
C LEU A 10 1.23 -15.01 6.31
N LEU A 11 0.31 -15.96 6.09
CA LEU A 11 -0.29 -16.75 7.15
C LEU A 11 0.76 -17.60 7.89
N LEU A 12 1.70 -18.21 7.16
CA LEU A 12 2.81 -18.94 7.77
C LEU A 12 3.69 -18.01 8.61
N ALA A 13 4.05 -16.84 8.08
CA ALA A 13 4.83 -15.85 8.80
C ALA A 13 4.12 -15.41 10.09
N LYS A 14 2.81 -15.14 9.99
CA LYS A 14 1.99 -14.80 11.17
C LYS A 14 1.98 -15.95 12.19
N THR A 15 1.79 -17.17 11.75
CA THR A 15 1.77 -18.34 12.64
C THR A 15 3.09 -18.48 13.40
N ILE A 16 4.22 -18.26 12.72
CA ILE A 16 5.55 -18.29 13.35
C ILE A 16 5.70 -17.14 14.35
N LEU A 17 5.33 -15.92 13.98
CA LEU A 17 5.43 -14.75 14.86
C LEU A 17 4.52 -14.86 16.08
N ASP A 18 3.30 -15.35 15.90
CA ASP A 18 2.35 -15.58 17.01
C ASP A 18 2.82 -16.67 17.99
N SER A 19 3.77 -17.51 17.61
CA SER A 19 4.38 -18.50 18.51
C SER A 19 5.47 -17.91 19.42
N LEU A 20 5.88 -16.68 19.19
CA LEU A 20 6.85 -16.01 20.05
C LEU A 20 6.27 -15.75 21.44
N THR A 21 7.11 -15.88 22.46
CA THR A 21 6.76 -15.59 23.85
C THR A 21 6.97 -14.13 24.25
N VAL A 22 7.44 -13.31 23.30
CA VAL A 22 7.67 -11.87 23.45
C VAL A 22 6.76 -11.10 22.50
N PRO A 23 6.32 -9.88 22.87
CA PRO A 23 5.56 -9.04 21.95
C PRO A 23 6.37 -8.72 20.70
N TYR A 24 5.70 -8.67 19.58
CA TYR A 24 6.28 -8.24 18.30
C TYR A 24 5.45 -7.16 17.64
N HIS A 25 6.11 -6.31 16.88
CA HIS A 25 5.51 -5.28 16.04
C HIS A 25 6.06 -5.41 14.62
N ILE A 26 5.23 -5.20 13.64
CA ILE A 26 5.55 -5.48 12.25
C ILE A 26 4.99 -4.40 11.33
N ILE A 27 5.74 -4.08 10.30
CA ILE A 27 5.31 -3.27 9.15
C ILE A 27 5.59 -4.04 7.86
N PRO A 28 4.83 -3.82 6.79
CA PRO A 28 5.11 -4.44 5.51
C PRO A 28 6.33 -3.81 4.84
N GLY A 29 7.04 -4.61 4.05
CA GLY A 29 8.04 -4.14 3.11
C GLY A 29 7.48 -4.06 1.68
N ASN A 30 8.30 -3.61 0.73
CA ASN A 30 7.89 -3.47 -0.67
C ASN A 30 7.47 -4.80 -1.32
N HIS A 31 8.04 -5.91 -0.91
CA HIS A 31 7.64 -7.23 -1.43
C HIS A 31 6.29 -7.68 -0.88
N ASP A 32 5.91 -7.21 0.30
CA ASP A 32 4.61 -7.53 0.92
C ASP A 32 3.46 -6.71 0.33
N THR A 33 3.74 -5.61 -0.37
CA THR A 33 2.73 -4.70 -0.93
C THR A 33 2.81 -4.55 -2.44
N LYS A 34 4.00 -4.32 -3.00
CA LYS A 34 4.21 -4.11 -4.44
C LYS A 34 3.77 -5.30 -5.29
N TRP A 35 4.08 -6.51 -4.86
CA TRP A 35 3.77 -7.76 -5.55
C TRP A 35 2.56 -8.48 -4.96
N SER A 36 1.83 -7.81 -4.09
CA SER A 36 0.64 -8.33 -3.44
C SER A 36 -0.53 -8.44 -4.42
N SER A 37 -1.27 -9.53 -4.30
CA SER A 37 -2.57 -9.71 -4.97
C SER A 37 -3.67 -8.82 -4.39
N SER A 38 -3.40 -8.17 -3.26
CA SER A 38 -4.35 -7.34 -2.51
C SER A 38 -3.90 -5.88 -2.36
N GLY A 39 -2.76 -5.48 -2.97
CA GLY A 39 -2.20 -4.15 -2.75
C GLY A 39 -1.78 -3.89 -1.30
N GLY A 40 -1.42 -4.93 -0.54
CA GLY A 40 -1.09 -4.85 0.88
C GLY A 40 -2.26 -5.17 1.82
N GLY A 41 -3.51 -5.21 1.34
CA GLY A 41 -4.68 -5.43 2.18
C GLY A 41 -4.71 -6.75 2.95
N LEU A 42 -4.05 -7.80 2.44
CA LEU A 42 -3.88 -9.06 3.18
C LEU A 42 -3.00 -8.89 4.42
N PHE A 43 -2.01 -8.00 4.37
CA PHE A 43 -1.18 -7.70 5.53
C PHE A 43 -2.04 -7.08 6.65
N GLU A 44 -2.83 -6.06 6.34
CA GLU A 44 -3.75 -5.44 7.30
C GLU A 44 -4.80 -6.42 7.83
N GLN A 45 -5.33 -7.28 6.98
CA GLN A 45 -6.27 -8.32 7.39
C GLN A 45 -5.68 -9.27 8.42
N LEU A 46 -4.39 -9.62 8.30
CA LEU A 46 -3.72 -10.54 9.22
C LEU A 46 -3.25 -9.87 10.51
N TRP A 47 -2.73 -8.65 10.46
CA TRP A 47 -2.14 -7.97 11.62
C TRP A 47 -2.96 -6.79 12.15
N GLY A 48 -4.04 -6.41 11.48
CA GLY A 48 -4.96 -5.35 11.91
C GLY A 48 -4.53 -3.94 11.54
N ALA A 49 -3.23 -3.72 11.27
CA ALA A 49 -2.68 -2.45 10.82
C ALA A 49 -1.31 -2.65 10.16
N ASP A 50 -0.93 -1.71 9.30
CA ASP A 50 0.39 -1.61 8.66
C ASP A 50 1.32 -0.61 9.35
N ARG A 51 0.90 -0.11 10.51
CA ARG A 51 1.63 0.85 11.36
C ARG A 51 1.44 0.53 12.84
N PHE A 52 2.38 1.01 13.66
CA PHE A 52 2.33 0.81 15.11
C PHE A 52 2.96 1.97 15.87
N ASN A 53 2.57 2.10 17.13
CA ASN A 53 3.12 3.04 18.09
C ASN A 53 3.11 2.39 19.47
N PHE A 54 4.28 2.22 20.07
CA PHE A 54 4.40 1.67 21.43
C PHE A 54 5.55 2.31 22.19
N GLU A 55 5.57 2.11 23.49
CA GLU A 55 6.62 2.55 24.39
C GLU A 55 7.28 1.36 25.07
N SER A 56 8.61 1.37 25.13
CA SER A 56 9.40 0.37 25.84
C SER A 56 10.70 0.98 26.35
N GLY A 57 11.03 0.71 27.62
CA GLY A 57 12.27 1.16 28.25
C GLY A 57 12.45 2.69 28.28
N GLY A 58 11.36 3.46 28.24
CA GLY A 58 11.39 4.93 28.17
C GLY A 58 11.58 5.50 26.77
N PHE A 59 11.62 4.65 25.75
CA PHE A 59 11.70 5.02 24.33
C PHE A 59 10.34 4.86 23.66
N ARG A 60 10.02 5.78 22.73
CA ARG A 60 8.88 5.67 21.84
C ARG A 60 9.33 5.05 20.51
N PHE A 61 8.57 4.08 20.03
CA PHE A 61 8.77 3.44 18.73
C PHE A 61 7.56 3.71 17.85
N ILE A 62 7.80 4.29 16.67
CA ILE A 62 6.76 4.60 15.68
C ILE A 62 7.15 3.92 14.39
N GLY A 63 6.34 2.94 13.97
CA GLY A 63 6.51 2.23 12.71
C GLY A 63 5.38 2.52 11.74
N HIS A 64 5.69 2.66 10.47
CA HIS A 64 4.70 2.91 9.43
C HIS A 64 5.10 2.31 8.09
N HIS A 65 4.11 2.09 7.24
CA HIS A 65 4.28 1.62 5.88
C HIS A 65 4.75 2.75 4.96
N GLN A 66 5.51 2.39 3.91
CA GLN A 66 6.06 3.35 2.96
C GLN A 66 5.88 2.90 1.51
N GLY A 67 4.93 2.03 1.25
CA GLY A 67 4.72 1.54 -0.11
C GLY A 67 5.91 0.76 -0.66
N PRO A 68 6.11 0.63 -1.97
CA PRO A 68 5.17 1.05 -3.00
C PRO A 68 3.91 0.20 -3.00
N LEU A 69 2.80 0.83 -3.29
CA LEU A 69 1.55 0.13 -3.55
C LEU A 69 1.47 -0.23 -5.04
N MET A 70 0.86 -1.37 -5.35
CA MET A 70 0.40 -1.67 -6.72
C MET A 70 1.43 -1.49 -7.84
N ARG A 71 2.60 -2.13 -7.76
CA ARG A 71 3.61 -2.10 -8.84
C ARG A 71 4.30 -0.75 -9.05
N MET A 72 4.16 0.19 -8.15
CA MET A 72 4.90 1.46 -8.19
C MET A 72 6.40 1.22 -8.10
N GLY A 73 7.21 2.14 -8.63
CA GLY A 73 8.68 2.04 -8.60
C GLY A 73 9.25 2.36 -7.22
N ALA A 74 9.16 3.62 -6.84
CA ALA A 74 9.66 4.15 -5.57
C ALA A 74 8.70 3.91 -4.41
N GLY A 75 9.17 4.07 -3.17
CA GLY A 75 8.32 4.17 -2.01
C GLY A 75 7.52 5.46 -2.01
N TYR A 76 6.42 5.47 -1.29
CA TYR A 76 5.59 6.66 -1.08
C TYR A 76 4.90 6.54 0.27
N ILE A 77 4.97 7.57 1.09
CA ILE A 77 4.31 7.62 2.39
C ILE A 77 2.91 8.19 2.20
N ASP A 78 1.90 7.44 2.61
CA ASP A 78 0.51 7.91 2.52
C ASP A 78 0.36 9.21 3.33
N PRO A 79 -0.32 10.25 2.81
CA PRO A 79 -0.63 11.47 3.56
C PRO A 79 -1.33 11.20 4.90
N ASP A 80 -2.14 10.15 4.99
CA ASP A 80 -2.78 9.74 6.24
C ASP A 80 -1.75 9.24 7.26
N ASP A 81 -0.70 8.53 6.82
CA ASP A 81 0.40 8.11 7.71
C ASP A 81 1.21 9.32 8.19
N ILE A 82 1.51 10.26 7.32
CA ILE A 82 2.19 11.52 7.71
C ILE A 82 1.35 12.26 8.76
N THR A 83 0.05 12.38 8.56
CA THR A 83 -0.89 13.01 9.50
C THR A 83 -0.95 12.25 10.83
N TRP A 84 -0.98 10.92 10.78
CA TRP A 84 -0.99 10.07 11.96
C TRP A 84 0.32 10.17 12.76
N ILE A 85 1.48 10.20 12.08
CA ILE A 85 2.80 10.37 12.72
C ILE A 85 2.87 11.74 13.39
N ASP A 86 2.47 12.81 12.69
CA ASP A 86 2.44 14.17 13.24
C ASP A 86 1.55 14.25 14.50
N SER A 87 0.36 13.67 14.43
CA SER A 87 -0.57 13.61 15.57
C SER A 87 0.00 12.80 16.73
N THR A 88 0.66 11.68 16.42
CA THR A 88 1.31 10.81 17.42
C THR A 88 2.45 11.56 18.14
N LEU A 89 3.31 12.24 17.39
CA LEU A 89 4.42 13.02 17.95
C LEU A 89 3.92 14.21 18.76
N LYS A 90 2.88 14.91 18.32
CA LYS A 90 2.24 16.00 19.08
C LYS A 90 1.59 15.52 20.38
N SER A 91 1.20 14.25 20.47
CA SER A 91 0.59 13.66 21.67
C SER A 91 1.60 13.22 22.72
N LEU A 92 2.91 13.33 22.49
CA LEU A 92 3.95 12.96 23.45
C LEU A 92 3.81 13.83 24.70
N ALA A 93 3.80 13.19 25.86
CA ALA A 93 3.72 13.90 27.16
C ALA A 93 4.99 14.72 27.44
N ASP A 94 6.14 14.26 26.99
CA ASP A 94 7.42 14.99 26.99
C ASP A 94 7.89 15.16 25.52
N PRO A 95 7.95 16.38 24.99
CA PRO A 95 8.48 16.65 23.65
C PRO A 95 9.94 16.21 23.44
N ARG A 96 10.69 15.98 24.53
CA ARG A 96 12.06 15.48 24.51
C ARG A 96 12.15 13.96 24.61
N GLN A 97 11.02 13.26 24.70
CA GLN A 97 11.01 11.79 24.68
C GLN A 97 11.83 11.27 23.50
N LYS A 98 12.73 10.33 23.75
CA LYS A 98 13.56 9.70 22.72
C LYS A 98 12.69 8.80 21.84
N VAL A 99 12.71 9.06 20.52
CA VAL A 99 11.87 8.37 19.54
C VAL A 99 12.75 7.61 18.55
N PHE A 100 12.38 6.37 18.27
CA PHE A 100 12.87 5.58 17.14
C PHE A 100 11.78 5.47 16.08
N MET A 101 12.11 5.84 14.84
CA MET A 101 11.27 5.56 13.69
C MET A 101 11.62 4.19 13.12
N VAL A 102 10.61 3.41 12.73
CA VAL A 102 10.80 2.08 12.12
C VAL A 102 10.17 2.10 10.73
N MET A 103 10.96 1.80 9.72
CA MET A 103 10.59 1.94 8.33
C MET A 103 11.13 0.76 7.51
N HIS A 104 10.61 0.54 6.30
CA HIS A 104 11.22 -0.43 5.39
C HIS A 104 12.29 0.21 4.50
N TYR A 105 11.94 1.32 3.82
CA TYR A 105 12.88 2.08 3.00
C TYR A 105 13.76 3.03 3.82
N PRO A 106 14.96 3.38 3.33
CA PRO A 106 15.72 4.51 3.86
C PRO A 106 14.95 5.83 3.68
N LEU A 107 15.21 6.83 4.52
CA LEU A 107 14.60 8.17 4.38
C LEU A 107 15.40 9.00 3.36
N ASP A 108 15.35 8.63 2.12
CA ASP A 108 16.07 9.25 1.01
C ASP A 108 15.22 9.21 -0.27
N PRO A 109 15.73 9.64 -1.46
CA PRO A 109 14.97 9.66 -2.72
C PRO A 109 14.45 8.31 -3.23
N ASP A 110 14.72 7.18 -2.56
CA ASP A 110 14.01 5.92 -2.81
C ASP A 110 12.52 6.01 -2.38
N ILE A 111 12.16 7.07 -1.66
CA ILE A 111 10.79 7.45 -1.33
C ILE A 111 10.49 8.81 -1.99
N ASP A 112 9.53 8.88 -2.89
CA ASP A 112 9.22 10.09 -3.66
C ASP A 112 8.93 11.33 -2.78
N ASN A 113 8.26 11.15 -1.64
CA ASN A 113 7.90 12.21 -0.71
C ASN A 113 8.62 12.14 0.65
N TRP A 114 9.87 11.63 0.66
CA TRP A 114 10.68 11.46 1.89
C TRP A 114 10.76 12.73 2.73
N TYR A 115 10.84 13.90 2.08
CA TYR A 115 10.95 15.21 2.72
C TYR A 115 9.73 15.56 3.57
N ALA A 116 8.53 15.11 3.18
CA ALA A 116 7.31 15.38 3.94
C ALA A 116 7.35 14.72 5.33
N LEU A 117 7.83 13.47 5.40
CA LEU A 117 8.06 12.82 6.69
C LEU A 117 9.20 13.49 7.47
N ARG A 118 10.32 13.79 6.79
CA ARG A 118 11.46 14.48 7.41
C ARG A 118 11.02 15.77 8.12
N ASP A 119 10.19 16.58 7.47
CA ASP A 119 9.73 17.86 8.03
C ASP A 119 8.86 17.67 9.29
N VAL A 120 8.06 16.60 9.32
CA VAL A 120 7.25 16.25 10.49
C VAL A 120 8.10 15.77 11.66
N ILE A 121 9.09 14.92 11.43
CA ILE A 121 9.85 14.27 12.52
C ILE A 121 11.02 15.11 13.04
N LYS A 122 11.58 16.00 12.23
CA LYS A 122 12.78 16.79 12.53
C LYS A 122 12.69 17.65 13.80
N PRO A 123 11.52 18.23 14.18
CA PRO A 123 11.39 18.99 15.41
C PRO A 123 11.48 18.16 16.70
N TYR A 124 11.47 16.83 16.61
CA TYR A 124 11.41 15.92 17.74
C TYR A 124 12.75 15.24 18.02
N ASN A 125 12.85 14.62 19.20
CA ASN A 125 14.07 13.94 19.66
C ASN A 125 14.24 12.56 19.02
N ILE A 126 14.37 12.52 17.68
CA ILE A 126 14.53 11.28 16.91
C ILE A 126 15.94 10.72 17.13
N GLN A 127 16.04 9.56 17.73
CA GLN A 127 17.32 8.92 18.01
C GLN A 127 17.89 8.20 16.77
N ALA A 128 17.05 7.47 16.06
CA ALA A 128 17.40 6.83 14.80
C ALA A 128 16.16 6.45 13.98
N ILE A 129 16.41 6.27 12.69
CA ILE A 129 15.52 5.59 11.74
C ILE A 129 16.06 4.17 11.58
N LEU A 130 15.33 3.16 12.07
CA LEU A 130 15.64 1.75 11.89
C LEU A 130 14.95 1.27 10.62
N HIS A 131 15.70 0.74 9.66
CA HIS A 131 15.13 0.36 8.37
C HIS A 131 15.79 -0.88 7.76
N GLY A 132 15.20 -1.41 6.70
CA GLY A 132 15.66 -2.56 5.96
C GLY A 132 16.00 -2.21 4.50
N HIS A 133 15.35 -2.90 3.58
CA HIS A 133 15.39 -2.77 2.12
C HIS A 133 16.73 -3.14 1.46
N GLY A 134 17.84 -2.57 1.88
CA GLY A 134 19.16 -2.82 1.27
C GLY A 134 19.85 -4.11 1.71
N HIS A 135 19.22 -4.92 2.57
CA HIS A 135 19.61 -6.27 2.99
C HIS A 135 21.01 -6.39 3.62
N SER A 136 21.60 -5.30 4.10
CA SER A 136 22.94 -5.29 4.69
C SER A 136 22.98 -4.33 5.88
N ASN A 137 23.83 -4.65 6.86
CA ASN A 137 24.08 -3.76 7.99
C ASN A 137 24.83 -2.50 7.50
N ARG A 138 24.22 -1.33 7.68
CA ARG A 138 24.80 -0.02 7.33
C ARG A 138 24.29 1.07 8.28
N SER A 139 25.13 2.07 8.51
CA SER A 139 24.75 3.30 9.19
C SER A 139 24.94 4.49 8.26
N ARG A 140 23.99 5.42 8.27
CA ARG A 140 23.98 6.67 7.48
C ARG A 140 23.37 7.80 8.27
N LEU A 141 23.51 9.01 7.75
CA LEU A 141 22.74 10.18 8.19
C LEU A 141 21.76 10.56 7.09
N TYR A 142 20.51 10.76 7.45
CA TYR A 142 19.42 11.26 6.60
C TYR A 142 19.09 12.66 7.08
N GLU A 143 19.59 13.69 6.40
CA GLU A 143 19.40 15.09 6.82
C GLU A 143 19.78 15.33 8.30
N GLY A 144 20.89 14.72 8.74
CA GLY A 144 21.36 14.77 10.12
C GLY A 144 20.75 13.71 11.05
N ILE A 145 19.64 13.07 10.68
CA ILE A 145 19.01 12.03 11.49
C ILE A 145 19.76 10.71 11.30
N PRO A 146 20.23 10.04 12.35
CA PRO A 146 20.87 8.74 12.23
C PRO A 146 19.94 7.69 11.62
N GLY A 147 20.42 6.95 10.64
CA GLY A 147 19.72 5.81 10.05
C GLY A 147 20.55 4.54 10.19
N VAL A 148 19.91 3.46 10.63
CA VAL A 148 20.53 2.16 10.79
C VAL A 148 19.75 1.13 9.99
N MET A 149 20.40 0.64 8.93
CA MET A 149 19.86 -0.43 8.09
C MET A 149 20.26 -1.77 8.70
N SER A 150 19.27 -2.62 8.86
CA SER A 150 19.47 -4.01 9.28
C SER A 150 19.55 -4.94 8.07
N ARG A 151 20.37 -5.95 8.20
CA ARG A 151 20.44 -7.04 7.22
C ARG A 151 19.11 -7.80 7.11
N SER A 152 18.91 -8.45 5.97
CA SER A 152 17.80 -9.38 5.77
C SER A 152 18.03 -10.69 6.54
N THR A 153 16.94 -11.30 6.98
CA THR A 153 16.93 -12.68 7.48
C THR A 153 17.09 -13.72 6.35
N LEU A 154 16.90 -13.29 5.09
CA LEU A 154 17.02 -14.15 3.91
C LEU A 154 18.48 -14.54 3.65
N GLN A 155 18.72 -15.81 3.36
CA GLN A 155 20.01 -16.25 2.84
C GLN A 155 20.20 -15.73 1.40
N ARG A 156 21.34 -15.05 1.16
CA ARG A 156 21.72 -14.60 -0.20
C ARG A 156 23.16 -15.04 -0.52
N GLY A 157 23.28 -15.94 -1.48
CA GLY A 157 24.59 -16.47 -1.86
C GLY A 157 25.33 -17.08 -0.66
N ALA A 158 26.54 -16.58 -0.39
CA ALA A 158 27.35 -17.00 0.76
C ALA A 158 26.96 -16.35 2.08
N GLN A 159 26.04 -15.36 2.07
CA GLN A 159 25.61 -14.68 3.29
C GLN A 159 24.60 -15.57 4.04
N PRO A 160 24.91 -16.04 5.27
CA PRO A 160 24.02 -16.91 6.03
C PRO A 160 22.76 -16.15 6.49
N ILE A 161 21.74 -16.87 6.89
CA ILE A 161 20.58 -16.29 7.58
C ILE A 161 21.03 -15.59 8.86
N GLY A 162 20.34 -14.49 9.23
CA GLY A 162 20.68 -13.75 10.46
C GLY A 162 19.69 -12.62 10.72
N TYR A 163 19.86 -11.99 11.87
CA TYR A 163 19.04 -10.85 12.29
C TYR A 163 19.84 -9.92 13.19
N SER A 164 19.31 -8.73 13.43
CA SER A 164 19.94 -7.76 14.33
C SER A 164 19.37 -7.88 15.74
N ILE A 165 20.25 -7.73 16.73
CA ILE A 165 19.89 -7.50 18.13
C ILE A 165 20.35 -6.10 18.48
N VAL A 166 19.50 -5.33 19.15
CA VAL A 166 19.80 -3.98 19.60
C VAL A 166 19.68 -3.92 21.12
N ASN A 167 20.80 -3.62 21.80
CA ASN A 167 20.79 -3.35 23.23
C ASN A 167 20.63 -1.86 23.45
N LEU A 168 19.54 -1.47 24.11
CA LEU A 168 19.24 -0.08 24.44
C LEU A 168 19.55 0.18 25.90
N THR A 169 20.34 1.23 26.15
CA THR A 169 20.54 1.83 27.45
C THR A 169 20.00 3.27 27.44
N SER A 170 20.01 3.96 28.55
CA SER A 170 19.62 5.39 28.58
C SER A 170 20.51 6.29 27.70
N THR A 171 21.72 5.84 27.35
CA THR A 171 22.75 6.63 26.66
C THR A 171 23.28 6.05 25.36
N SER A 172 23.00 4.77 25.06
CA SER A 172 23.50 4.11 23.85
C SER A 172 22.50 3.13 23.27
N ALA A 173 22.62 2.90 21.95
CA ALA A 173 22.02 1.81 21.21
C ALA A 173 23.13 1.01 20.53
N ASP A 174 23.36 -0.21 21.01
CA ASP A 174 24.42 -1.08 20.50
C ASP A 174 23.85 -2.18 19.62
N PHE A 175 24.31 -2.24 18.37
CA PHE A 175 23.79 -3.12 17.34
C PHE A 175 24.69 -4.32 17.15
N TYR A 176 24.09 -5.49 17.19
CA TYR A 176 24.73 -6.78 16.99
C TYR A 176 24.09 -7.54 15.85
N GLU A 177 24.88 -8.27 15.13
CA GLU A 177 24.42 -9.27 14.15
C GLU A 177 24.40 -10.65 14.81
N ARG A 178 23.25 -11.31 14.78
CA ARG A 178 23.10 -12.71 15.20
C ARG A 178 23.02 -13.62 13.98
N VAL A 179 23.92 -14.59 13.92
CA VAL A 179 23.94 -15.66 12.91
C VAL A 179 23.62 -16.98 13.61
N PRO A 180 22.36 -17.45 13.60
CA PRO A 180 21.93 -18.60 14.42
C PRO A 180 22.70 -19.89 14.18
N LEU A 181 23.00 -20.20 12.90
CA LEU A 181 23.70 -21.44 12.54
C LEU A 181 25.16 -21.48 13.00
N ALA A 182 25.80 -20.32 13.15
CA ALA A 182 27.15 -20.20 13.66
C ALA A 182 27.20 -19.93 15.17
N ASP A 183 26.02 -19.81 15.81
CA ASP A 183 25.85 -19.39 17.22
C ASP A 183 26.68 -18.15 17.58
N SER A 184 26.83 -17.23 16.62
CA SER A 184 27.68 -16.05 16.74
C SER A 184 26.88 -14.78 16.93
N LEU A 185 27.40 -13.89 17.75
CA LEU A 185 26.88 -12.55 18.00
C LEU A 185 28.03 -11.56 17.77
N HIS A 186 27.90 -10.72 16.73
CA HIS A 186 28.92 -9.78 16.33
C HIS A 186 28.45 -8.35 16.52
N PHE A 187 29.14 -7.59 17.36
CA PHE A 187 28.98 -6.13 17.45
C PHE A 187 29.41 -5.48 16.13
N TRP A 188 28.62 -4.52 15.63
CA TRP A 188 28.98 -3.84 14.40
C TRP A 188 28.76 -2.33 14.40
N HIS A 189 27.89 -1.80 15.31
CA HIS A 189 27.61 -0.37 15.38
C HIS A 189 27.10 0.04 16.75
N SER A 190 27.36 1.30 17.13
CA SER A 190 26.80 1.94 18.31
C SER A 190 26.35 3.35 17.99
N LEU A 191 25.24 3.77 18.58
CA LEU A 191 24.76 5.15 18.55
C LEU A 191 24.73 5.69 19.98
N ASP A 192 25.30 6.87 20.17
CA ASP A 192 25.05 7.65 21.40
C ASP A 192 23.63 8.20 21.38
N LEU A 193 22.90 8.01 22.47
CA LEU A 193 21.54 8.49 22.64
C LEU A 193 21.55 9.72 23.56
N GLY A 194 21.12 10.85 23.01
CA GLY A 194 21.08 12.13 23.73
C GLY A 194 19.94 13.01 23.27
N ASP A 195 19.87 14.22 23.78
CA ASP A 195 18.94 15.20 23.23
C ASP A 195 19.43 15.64 21.85
N ARG A 196 18.59 15.44 20.84
CA ARG A 196 18.90 15.76 19.45
C ARG A 196 18.00 16.89 18.96
N LEU A 197 18.63 17.91 18.41
CA LEU A 197 17.96 18.95 17.63
C LEU A 197 18.61 18.95 16.25
N PHE A 198 17.81 18.72 15.24
CA PHE A 198 18.31 18.67 13.86
C PHE A 198 18.22 20.08 13.25
N SER A 199 19.37 20.65 12.88
CA SER A 199 19.43 21.88 12.11
C SER A 199 19.04 21.61 10.66
N ASP A 200 18.64 22.66 9.92
CA ASP A 200 18.44 22.57 8.50
C ASP A 200 19.78 22.35 7.79
N SER A 201 20.08 21.11 7.46
CA SER A 201 21.13 20.72 6.59
C SER A 201 20.54 19.94 5.43
N THR A 202 20.38 20.59 4.29
CA THR A 202 19.89 19.94 3.06
C THR A 202 21.03 19.17 2.43
N ASN A 203 21.16 17.90 2.78
CA ASN A 203 22.14 16.99 2.18
C ASN A 203 21.57 16.16 1.03
N LEU A 204 20.23 16.05 0.95
CA LEU A 204 19.54 15.33 -0.10
C LEU A 204 18.85 16.29 -1.06
N PRO A 205 18.89 16.03 -2.36
CA PRO A 205 18.23 16.88 -3.34
C PRO A 205 16.70 16.77 -3.19
N TYR A 206 16.06 17.91 -2.95
CA TYR A 206 14.60 17.99 -3.07
C TYR A 206 14.18 17.79 -4.53
N PRO A 207 13.04 17.13 -4.77
CA PRO A 207 12.47 17.08 -6.11
C PRO A 207 12.20 18.50 -6.63
N ASP A 208 12.69 18.80 -7.81
CA ASP A 208 12.41 20.06 -8.50
C ASP A 208 11.16 19.90 -9.37
N TYR A 209 10.06 20.48 -8.93
CA TYR A 209 8.79 20.48 -9.65
C TYR A 209 8.57 21.77 -10.46
N SER A 210 9.59 22.63 -10.61
CA SER A 210 9.45 23.92 -11.29
C SER A 210 9.05 23.77 -12.76
N GLU A 211 9.47 22.69 -13.42
CA GLU A 211 9.01 22.39 -14.77
C GLU A 211 7.52 22.10 -14.87
N ASN A 212 6.89 21.62 -13.80
CA ASN A 212 5.44 21.37 -13.78
C ASN A 212 4.64 22.68 -13.74
N ASP A 213 5.21 23.76 -13.21
CA ASP A 213 4.56 25.05 -13.11
C ASP A 213 4.61 25.82 -14.46
N THR A 214 5.47 25.40 -15.40
CA THR A 214 5.64 26.03 -16.72
C THR A 214 4.66 25.50 -17.78
N SER A 215 3.80 24.55 -17.44
CA SER A 215 2.86 23.91 -18.37
C SER A 215 1.83 24.88 -18.98
N GLY A 216 1.68 26.10 -18.45
CA GLY A 216 0.68 27.06 -18.87
C GLY A 216 -0.78 26.63 -18.57
N VAL A 217 -0.95 25.56 -17.81
CA VAL A 217 -2.25 25.05 -17.38
C VAL A 217 -2.52 25.52 -15.96
N GLU A 218 -3.53 26.39 -15.81
CA GLU A 218 -4.03 26.78 -14.50
C GLU A 218 -5.06 25.76 -14.00
N ALA A 219 -4.91 25.35 -12.73
CA ALA A 219 -5.92 24.51 -12.09
C ALA A 219 -7.21 25.32 -11.87
N ILE A 220 -8.33 24.87 -12.44
CA ILE A 220 -9.63 25.48 -12.20
C ILE A 220 -10.07 25.26 -10.75
N TRP A 221 -9.78 24.09 -10.20
CA TRP A 221 -9.97 23.72 -8.80
C TRP A 221 -9.03 22.59 -8.39
N GLN A 222 -8.81 22.47 -7.10
CA GLN A 222 -8.05 21.40 -6.47
C GLN A 222 -8.79 20.94 -5.21
N VAL A 223 -8.83 19.61 -5.00
CA VAL A 223 -9.49 19.00 -3.83
C VAL A 223 -8.56 17.95 -3.24
N ALA A 224 -8.24 18.11 -1.96
CA ALA A 224 -7.55 17.07 -1.21
C ALA A 224 -8.56 16.01 -0.76
N THR A 225 -8.27 14.74 -1.05
CA THR A 225 -9.10 13.60 -0.60
C THR A 225 -8.66 13.07 0.75
N GLY A 226 -7.45 13.40 1.20
CA GLY A 226 -6.84 12.89 2.43
C GLY A 226 -6.21 11.50 2.28
N SER A 227 -6.31 10.89 1.11
CA SER A 227 -5.76 9.56 0.82
C SER A 227 -5.31 9.45 -0.63
N LEU A 228 -4.48 8.47 -0.94
CA LEU A 228 -3.96 8.24 -2.28
C LEU A 228 -5.07 7.88 -3.27
N ILE A 229 -4.91 8.37 -4.50
CA ILE A 229 -5.73 8.01 -5.66
C ILE A 229 -4.83 7.25 -6.62
N THR A 230 -4.98 5.94 -6.71
CA THR A 230 -4.17 5.03 -7.56
C THR A 230 -4.88 4.65 -8.85
N SER A 231 -6.10 5.13 -9.06
CA SER A 231 -6.93 4.82 -10.21
C SER A 231 -7.28 6.06 -11.02
N ALA A 232 -7.67 5.86 -12.28
CA ALA A 232 -8.13 6.96 -13.11
C ALA A 232 -9.49 7.51 -12.62
N PRO A 233 -9.70 8.83 -12.64
CA PRO A 233 -11.02 9.41 -12.41
C PRO A 233 -11.98 9.03 -13.57
N THR A 234 -13.27 8.94 -13.27
CA THR A 234 -14.30 8.65 -14.27
C THR A 234 -15.30 9.80 -14.34
N LEU A 235 -15.61 10.24 -15.57
CA LEU A 235 -16.55 11.30 -15.84
C LEU A 235 -17.93 10.75 -16.22
N GLN A 236 -18.98 11.32 -15.65
CA GLN A 236 -20.35 11.04 -16.05
C GLN A 236 -21.24 12.30 -15.89
N GLY A 237 -21.57 12.91 -17.03
CA GLY A 237 -22.28 14.20 -17.04
C GLY A 237 -21.44 15.29 -16.37
N ASP A 238 -22.01 15.90 -15.35
CA ASP A 238 -21.41 16.96 -14.52
C ASP A 238 -20.59 16.47 -13.32
N LYS A 239 -20.27 15.16 -13.27
CA LYS A 239 -19.63 14.55 -12.10
C LYS A 239 -18.30 13.91 -12.45
N VAL A 240 -17.33 14.11 -11.56
CA VAL A 240 -16.06 13.37 -11.48
C VAL A 240 -16.17 12.35 -10.35
N ILE A 241 -15.90 11.10 -10.64
CA ILE A 241 -15.92 10.02 -9.64
C ILE A 241 -14.50 9.53 -9.46
N VAL A 242 -14.02 9.53 -8.22
CA VAL A 242 -12.70 9.01 -7.83
C VAL A 242 -12.86 7.96 -6.74
N SER A 243 -11.91 7.05 -6.68
CA SER A 243 -11.76 6.08 -5.58
C SER A 243 -10.40 6.27 -4.91
N THR A 244 -10.32 5.95 -3.61
CA THR A 244 -9.12 6.16 -2.80
C THR A 244 -8.63 4.87 -2.15
N VAL A 245 -7.38 4.87 -1.73
CA VAL A 245 -6.76 3.75 -1.00
C VAL A 245 -7.37 3.60 0.40
N SER A 246 -7.90 4.66 1.01
CA SER A 246 -8.68 4.55 2.25
C SER A 246 -10.07 3.94 2.07
N GLY A 247 -10.43 3.51 0.86
CA GLY A 247 -11.71 2.85 0.57
C GLY A 247 -12.87 3.80 0.31
N GLU A 248 -12.64 5.10 0.10
CA GLU A 248 -13.69 6.02 -0.27
C GLU A 248 -14.00 5.99 -1.77
N VAL A 249 -15.27 6.21 -2.12
CA VAL A 249 -15.69 6.67 -3.45
C VAL A 249 -16.25 8.07 -3.29
N VAL A 250 -15.65 9.02 -4.00
CA VAL A 250 -16.00 10.45 -3.91
C VAL A 250 -16.57 10.92 -5.25
N ALA A 251 -17.71 11.59 -5.20
CA ALA A 251 -18.25 12.29 -6.36
C ALA A 251 -18.05 13.80 -6.19
N LEU A 252 -17.46 14.40 -7.19
CA LEU A 252 -17.18 15.84 -7.26
C LEU A 252 -17.99 16.47 -8.38
N ASP A 253 -18.37 17.72 -8.21
CA ASP A 253 -18.89 18.56 -9.28
C ASP A 253 -17.77 18.90 -10.25
N LEU A 254 -17.97 18.64 -11.54
CA LEU A 254 -16.94 18.84 -12.57
C LEU A 254 -16.49 20.30 -12.71
N ALA A 255 -17.42 21.25 -12.54
CA ALA A 255 -17.12 22.67 -12.75
C ALA A 255 -16.42 23.32 -11.55
N THR A 256 -16.75 22.87 -10.33
CA THR A 256 -16.36 23.57 -9.10
C THR A 256 -15.44 22.74 -8.19
N GLY A 257 -15.33 21.45 -8.41
CA GLY A 257 -14.62 20.54 -7.51
C GLY A 257 -15.34 20.28 -6.17
N HIS A 258 -16.53 20.83 -5.94
CA HIS A 258 -17.25 20.59 -4.70
C HIS A 258 -17.59 19.11 -4.54
N ILE A 259 -17.36 18.59 -3.33
CA ILE A 259 -17.75 17.21 -2.98
C ILE A 259 -19.27 17.14 -2.90
N LEU A 260 -19.88 16.34 -3.79
CA LEU A 260 -21.32 16.12 -3.83
C LEU A 260 -21.76 15.06 -2.84
N TRP A 261 -20.96 14.01 -2.69
CA TRP A 261 -21.13 12.96 -1.71
C TRP A 261 -19.86 12.11 -1.60
N LYS A 262 -19.73 11.40 -0.48
CA LYS A 262 -18.76 10.36 -0.22
C LYS A 262 -19.46 9.08 0.20
N TRP A 263 -18.87 7.94 -0.14
CA TRP A 263 -19.23 6.62 0.36
C TRP A 263 -17.97 5.95 0.87
N GLN A 264 -18.06 5.23 2.02
CA GLN A 264 -16.94 4.53 2.64
C GLN A 264 -17.14 3.03 2.54
N GLY A 265 -16.19 2.32 1.92
CA GLY A 265 -16.04 0.85 1.92
C GLY A 265 -15.18 0.37 3.08
N GLN A 266 -15.00 -0.94 3.18
CA GLN A 266 -14.25 -1.58 4.26
C GLN A 266 -12.76 -1.81 3.89
N GLY A 267 -12.38 -1.70 2.63
CA GLY A 267 -11.03 -1.90 2.15
C GLY A 267 -10.65 -0.94 1.05
N ALA A 268 -9.35 -0.85 0.77
CA ALA A 268 -8.79 0.02 -0.28
C ALA A 268 -9.44 -0.24 -1.65
N ILE A 269 -9.60 0.83 -2.45
CA ILE A 269 -10.16 0.75 -3.79
C ILE A 269 -9.12 1.22 -4.79
N HIS A 270 -8.44 0.27 -5.42
CA HIS A 270 -7.47 0.53 -6.49
C HIS A 270 -8.10 0.49 -7.89
N SER A 271 -9.31 -0.01 -8.00
CA SER A 271 -10.02 -0.11 -9.28
C SER A 271 -10.51 1.26 -9.75
N THR A 272 -10.39 1.54 -11.04
CA THR A 272 -11.05 2.69 -11.66
C THR A 272 -12.57 2.50 -11.62
N PRO A 273 -13.34 3.43 -11.06
CA PRO A 273 -14.80 3.31 -11.01
C PRO A 273 -15.39 3.19 -12.42
N ALA A 274 -16.22 2.17 -12.67
CA ALA A 274 -16.97 2.09 -13.91
C ALA A 274 -18.34 2.71 -13.72
N VAL A 275 -18.71 3.66 -14.60
CA VAL A 275 -19.98 4.38 -14.51
C VAL A 275 -20.83 4.14 -15.74
N LYS A 276 -22.12 3.83 -15.55
CA LYS A 276 -23.10 3.76 -16.63
C LYS A 276 -24.50 4.14 -16.15
N GLY A 277 -25.07 5.16 -16.78
CA GLY A 277 -26.37 5.73 -16.39
C GLY A 277 -26.35 6.22 -14.94
N SER A 278 -27.16 5.63 -14.08
CA SER A 278 -27.26 6.00 -12.67
C SER A 278 -26.43 5.12 -11.72
N ARG A 279 -25.51 4.30 -12.22
CA ARG A 279 -24.74 3.32 -11.44
C ARG A 279 -23.25 3.51 -11.55
N ILE A 280 -22.57 3.35 -10.44
CA ILE A 280 -21.12 3.27 -10.30
C ILE A 280 -20.79 1.88 -9.79
N VAL A 281 -19.74 1.25 -10.30
CA VAL A 281 -19.25 -0.03 -9.78
C VAL A 281 -17.76 0.09 -9.51
N VAL A 282 -17.34 -0.41 -8.36
CA VAL A 282 -15.94 -0.52 -7.93
C VAL A 282 -15.65 -1.92 -7.41
N GLY A 283 -14.39 -2.34 -7.53
CA GLY A 283 -13.84 -3.50 -6.83
C GLY A 283 -12.97 -3.05 -5.67
N SER A 284 -12.93 -3.79 -4.58
CA SER A 284 -12.19 -3.45 -3.37
C SER A 284 -11.35 -4.62 -2.86
N VAL A 285 -10.29 -4.32 -2.12
CA VAL A 285 -9.41 -5.33 -1.51
C VAL A 285 -10.09 -6.13 -0.38
N ASP A 286 -11.24 -5.70 0.11
CA ASP A 286 -12.08 -6.45 1.04
C ASP A 286 -12.86 -7.62 0.38
N SER A 287 -12.46 -7.98 -0.84
CA SER A 287 -13.09 -9.03 -1.65
C SER A 287 -14.54 -8.72 -2.03
N THR A 288 -14.85 -7.45 -2.29
CA THR A 288 -16.19 -7.03 -2.71
C THR A 288 -16.20 -6.29 -4.05
N ILE A 289 -17.29 -6.49 -4.79
CA ILE A 289 -17.69 -5.70 -5.94
C ILE A 289 -18.93 -4.92 -5.53
N THR A 290 -18.81 -3.60 -5.42
CA THR A 290 -19.89 -2.76 -4.90
C THR A 290 -20.48 -1.87 -5.99
N CYS A 291 -21.80 -1.80 -6.05
CA CYS A 291 -22.52 -0.90 -6.93
C CYS A 291 -23.19 0.21 -6.11
N LEU A 292 -22.89 1.44 -6.51
CA LEU A 292 -23.42 2.64 -5.88
C LEU A 292 -24.35 3.41 -6.83
N SER A 293 -25.24 4.19 -6.26
CA SER A 293 -26.07 5.16 -6.98
C SER A 293 -25.26 6.40 -7.32
N LEU A 294 -25.17 6.78 -8.61
CA LEU A 294 -24.46 7.98 -9.08
C LEU A 294 -24.99 9.27 -8.41
N LYS A 295 -26.27 9.34 -8.08
CA LYS A 295 -26.92 10.56 -7.54
C LYS A 295 -26.54 10.84 -6.08
N LYS A 296 -26.41 9.78 -5.24
CA LYS A 296 -26.30 9.93 -3.78
C LYS A 296 -25.20 9.10 -3.14
N GLY A 297 -24.42 8.31 -3.90
CA GLY A 297 -23.46 7.37 -3.34
C GLY A 297 -24.07 6.22 -2.53
N LYS A 298 -25.40 6.04 -2.56
CA LYS A 298 -26.04 4.97 -1.82
C LYS A 298 -25.69 3.62 -2.43
N GLU A 299 -25.28 2.66 -1.60
CA GLU A 299 -25.09 1.28 -2.02
C GLU A 299 -26.40 0.67 -2.53
N LEU A 300 -26.35 0.04 -3.69
CA LEU A 300 -27.47 -0.61 -4.37
C LEU A 300 -27.40 -2.12 -4.24
N TRP A 301 -26.20 -2.68 -4.35
CA TRP A 301 -25.90 -4.08 -4.16
C TRP A 301 -24.40 -4.28 -3.98
N GLN A 302 -24.04 -5.40 -3.36
CA GLN A 302 -22.67 -5.88 -3.21
C GLN A 302 -22.60 -7.36 -3.64
N HIS A 303 -21.48 -7.76 -4.25
CA HIS A 303 -21.17 -9.15 -4.60
C HIS A 303 -19.81 -9.49 -3.99
N LYS A 304 -19.74 -10.60 -3.24
CA LYS A 304 -18.48 -11.07 -2.63
C LYS A 304 -17.72 -11.99 -3.59
N THR A 305 -16.42 -11.85 -3.58
CA THR A 305 -15.44 -12.74 -4.24
C THR A 305 -14.68 -13.52 -3.17
N SER A 306 -13.88 -14.50 -3.58
CA SER A 306 -13.04 -15.26 -2.64
C SER A 306 -11.77 -14.52 -2.26
N ASP A 307 -11.30 -13.62 -3.16
CA ASP A 307 -10.07 -12.86 -2.98
C ASP A 307 -10.26 -11.40 -3.41
N PRO A 308 -9.31 -10.50 -3.06
CA PRO A 308 -9.39 -9.08 -3.38
C PRO A 308 -9.67 -8.75 -4.84
N VAL A 309 -10.34 -7.63 -5.07
CA VAL A 309 -10.72 -7.15 -6.40
C VAL A 309 -9.94 -5.88 -6.73
N LEU A 310 -8.80 -6.03 -7.36
CA LEU A 310 -7.96 -4.92 -7.84
C LEU A 310 -8.35 -4.50 -9.26
N GLY A 311 -8.85 -5.42 -10.06
CA GLY A 311 -9.25 -5.21 -11.44
C GLY A 311 -10.33 -4.16 -11.60
N SER A 312 -10.18 -3.27 -12.58
CA SER A 312 -11.20 -2.27 -12.90
C SER A 312 -12.39 -2.92 -13.64
N PRO A 313 -13.63 -2.64 -13.24
CA PRO A 313 -14.80 -3.20 -13.89
C PRO A 313 -15.03 -2.63 -15.30
N LEU A 314 -15.63 -3.42 -16.17
CA LEU A 314 -16.11 -3.01 -17.49
C LEU A 314 -17.63 -3.18 -17.57
N ILE A 315 -18.36 -2.12 -17.90
CA ILE A 315 -19.81 -2.17 -18.11
C ILE A 315 -20.13 -2.16 -19.59
N SER A 316 -20.83 -3.18 -20.08
CA SER A 316 -21.35 -3.26 -21.45
C SER A 316 -22.82 -3.64 -21.46
N GLY A 317 -23.68 -2.75 -21.95
CA GLY A 317 -25.13 -2.94 -21.89
C GLY A 317 -25.65 -3.00 -20.45
N ARG A 318 -26.25 -4.12 -20.08
CA ARG A 318 -26.75 -4.43 -18.72
C ARG A 318 -25.84 -5.41 -17.97
N GLN A 319 -24.64 -5.62 -18.45
CA GLN A 319 -23.67 -6.57 -17.91
C GLN A 319 -22.45 -5.84 -17.40
N LEU A 320 -21.89 -6.36 -16.32
CA LEU A 320 -20.64 -5.98 -15.71
C LEU A 320 -19.67 -7.15 -15.86
N TYR A 321 -18.43 -6.86 -16.26
CA TYR A 321 -17.33 -7.84 -16.37
C TYR A 321 -16.20 -7.38 -15.46
N ILE A 322 -15.69 -8.30 -14.63
CA ILE A 322 -14.64 -7.99 -13.66
C ILE A 322 -13.91 -9.27 -13.25
N GLY A 323 -12.60 -9.17 -13.17
CA GLY A 323 -11.73 -10.20 -12.58
C GLY A 323 -11.37 -9.88 -11.13
N SER A 324 -10.90 -10.88 -10.41
CA SER A 324 -10.44 -10.76 -9.03
C SER A 324 -9.21 -11.62 -8.75
N GLY A 325 -8.66 -11.51 -7.54
CA GLY A 325 -7.48 -12.24 -7.07
C GLY A 325 -7.64 -13.76 -7.09
N ASP A 326 -8.88 -14.26 -7.06
CA ASP A 326 -9.18 -15.69 -7.15
C ASP A 326 -9.05 -16.29 -8.57
N GLY A 327 -8.53 -15.50 -9.54
CA GLY A 327 -8.37 -15.95 -10.93
C GLY A 327 -9.67 -16.11 -11.69
N ILE A 328 -10.79 -15.62 -11.15
CA ILE A 328 -12.10 -15.80 -11.75
C ILE A 328 -12.55 -14.52 -12.46
N MET A 329 -12.79 -14.62 -13.78
CA MET A 329 -13.51 -13.62 -14.56
C MET A 329 -15.02 -13.82 -14.38
N ARG A 330 -15.72 -12.76 -13.97
CA ARG A 330 -17.17 -12.79 -13.69
C ARG A 330 -17.95 -11.87 -14.61
N CYS A 331 -19.13 -12.32 -15.02
CA CYS A 331 -20.16 -11.48 -15.60
C CYS A 331 -21.33 -11.36 -14.64
N LEU A 332 -21.62 -10.14 -14.20
CA LEU A 332 -22.73 -9.85 -13.28
C LEU A 332 -23.83 -9.05 -14.01
N ASN A 333 -25.05 -9.17 -13.53
CA ASN A 333 -26.13 -8.29 -13.92
C ASN A 333 -25.95 -6.92 -13.25
N LEU A 334 -25.78 -5.86 -14.02
CA LEU A 334 -25.54 -4.50 -13.51
C LEU A 334 -26.64 -3.97 -12.60
N ARG A 335 -27.90 -4.45 -12.77
CA ARG A 335 -29.02 -3.93 -11.98
C ARG A 335 -29.03 -4.44 -10.54
N ASN A 336 -28.66 -5.70 -10.31
CA ASN A 336 -28.83 -6.39 -9.03
C ASN A 336 -27.64 -7.22 -8.55
N GLY A 337 -26.49 -7.17 -9.23
CA GLY A 337 -25.26 -7.88 -8.85
C GLY A 337 -25.30 -9.40 -8.97
N LYS A 338 -26.39 -9.99 -9.51
CA LYS A 338 -26.49 -11.44 -9.65
C LYS A 338 -25.51 -11.97 -10.72
N LEU A 339 -24.80 -13.03 -10.39
CA LEU A 339 -23.89 -13.74 -11.30
C LEU A 339 -24.68 -14.27 -12.50
N LYS A 340 -24.17 -14.04 -13.69
CA LYS A 340 -24.66 -14.63 -14.94
C LYS A 340 -23.81 -15.80 -15.37
N TRP A 341 -22.50 -15.62 -15.37
CA TRP A 341 -21.52 -16.64 -15.59
C TRP A 341 -20.19 -16.28 -14.91
N SER A 342 -19.39 -17.28 -14.66
CA SER A 342 -18.01 -17.14 -14.22
C SER A 342 -17.12 -18.09 -15.00
N ASN A 343 -15.84 -17.72 -15.13
CA ASN A 343 -14.82 -18.55 -15.77
C ASN A 343 -13.57 -18.55 -14.91
N ASN A 344 -13.02 -19.73 -14.64
CA ASN A 344 -11.85 -19.98 -13.80
C ASN A 344 -10.70 -20.63 -14.57
N ASN A 345 -10.53 -20.35 -15.86
CA ASN A 345 -9.42 -20.85 -16.63
C ASN A 345 -8.08 -20.21 -16.23
N ALA A 346 -8.10 -18.94 -15.78
CA ALA A 346 -6.89 -18.31 -15.29
C ALA A 346 -6.43 -18.95 -13.97
N SER A 347 -5.14 -19.29 -13.89
CA SER A 347 -4.51 -19.83 -12.68
C SER A 347 -3.82 -18.75 -11.84
N GLY A 348 -3.77 -17.51 -12.34
CA GLY A 348 -3.26 -16.32 -11.66
C GLY A 348 -4.34 -15.26 -11.44
N TYR A 349 -4.09 -14.31 -10.54
CA TYR A 349 -5.04 -13.24 -10.27
C TYR A 349 -5.24 -12.31 -11.49
N ILE A 350 -6.45 -11.72 -11.60
CA ILE A 350 -6.87 -10.89 -12.71
C ILE A 350 -6.99 -9.44 -12.23
N GLU A 351 -5.97 -8.61 -12.51
CA GLU A 351 -5.96 -7.17 -12.20
C GLU A 351 -6.34 -6.29 -13.38
N THR A 352 -6.31 -6.82 -14.60
CA THR A 352 -6.55 -6.04 -15.78
C THR A 352 -8.01 -5.65 -15.91
N LYS A 353 -8.26 -4.44 -16.45
CA LYS A 353 -9.59 -4.08 -16.94
C LYS A 353 -9.87 -4.89 -18.19
N PRO A 354 -10.96 -5.69 -18.26
CA PRO A 354 -11.27 -6.45 -19.45
C PRO A 354 -11.67 -5.52 -20.60
N VAL A 355 -11.50 -5.99 -21.83
CA VAL A 355 -11.98 -5.33 -23.05
C VAL A 355 -12.95 -6.24 -23.80
N ILE A 356 -13.83 -5.64 -24.61
CA ILE A 356 -14.80 -6.39 -25.43
C ILE A 356 -14.58 -6.05 -26.89
N ALA A 357 -14.33 -7.09 -27.70
CA ALA A 357 -14.33 -7.04 -29.16
C ALA A 357 -14.91 -8.35 -29.71
N ASP A 358 -15.59 -8.30 -30.86
CA ASP A 358 -16.13 -9.47 -31.56
C ASP A 358 -16.90 -10.45 -30.66
N LYS A 359 -17.74 -9.93 -29.79
CA LYS A 359 -18.51 -10.75 -28.83
C LYS A 359 -17.66 -11.55 -27.86
N LYS A 360 -16.38 -11.17 -27.70
CA LYS A 360 -15.43 -11.76 -26.73
C LYS A 360 -15.12 -10.77 -25.61
N VAL A 361 -14.94 -11.28 -24.40
CA VAL A 361 -14.35 -10.58 -23.27
C VAL A 361 -12.90 -11.02 -23.17
N MET A 362 -11.96 -10.10 -23.25
CA MET A 362 -10.53 -10.40 -23.24
C MET A 362 -9.84 -9.73 -22.05
N PHE A 363 -8.90 -10.43 -21.42
CA PHE A 363 -8.16 -9.97 -20.26
C PHE A 363 -6.84 -10.73 -20.11
N GLY A 364 -5.88 -10.11 -19.44
CA GLY A 364 -4.63 -10.75 -19.01
C GLY A 364 -4.71 -11.19 -17.55
N ALA A 365 -3.99 -12.24 -17.20
CA ALA A 365 -3.83 -12.71 -15.83
C ALA A 365 -2.36 -12.88 -15.46
N TRP A 366 -2.08 -13.03 -14.17
CA TRP A 366 -0.71 -13.15 -13.65
C TRP A 366 -0.10 -14.55 -13.81
N ASP A 367 -0.78 -15.46 -14.46
CA ASP A 367 -0.23 -16.74 -14.94
C ASP A 367 0.55 -16.61 -16.26
N GLY A 368 0.71 -15.38 -16.76
CA GLY A 368 1.39 -15.10 -18.02
C GLY A 368 0.54 -15.28 -19.25
N SER A 369 -0.77 -15.54 -19.10
CA SER A 369 -1.68 -15.81 -20.21
C SER A 369 -2.64 -14.64 -20.48
N PHE A 370 -3.07 -14.54 -21.73
CA PHE A 370 -4.11 -13.64 -22.20
C PHE A 370 -5.29 -14.47 -22.69
N TYR A 371 -6.48 -14.18 -22.17
CA TYR A 371 -7.69 -14.99 -22.37
C TYR A 371 -8.72 -14.26 -23.20
N ALA A 372 -9.47 -15.01 -24.01
CA ALA A 372 -10.69 -14.54 -24.65
C ALA A 372 -11.84 -15.49 -24.35
N LEU A 373 -12.89 -14.97 -23.75
CA LEU A 373 -14.11 -15.71 -23.40
C LEU A 373 -15.28 -15.24 -24.25
N ASN A 374 -16.22 -16.13 -24.54
CA ASN A 374 -17.50 -15.77 -25.13
C ASN A 374 -18.25 -14.83 -24.17
N LYS A 375 -18.63 -13.67 -24.65
CA LYS A 375 -19.33 -12.64 -23.88
C LYS A 375 -20.64 -13.10 -23.25
N ASN A 376 -21.36 -14.04 -23.86
CA ASN A 376 -22.70 -14.42 -23.43
C ASN A 376 -22.71 -15.45 -22.30
N ASP A 377 -21.80 -16.43 -22.38
CA ASP A 377 -21.78 -17.60 -21.49
C ASP A 377 -20.46 -17.84 -20.76
N GLY A 378 -19.40 -17.06 -21.07
CA GLY A 378 -18.12 -17.15 -20.41
C GLY A 378 -17.26 -18.34 -20.81
N THR A 379 -17.64 -19.08 -21.86
CA THR A 379 -16.82 -20.21 -22.35
C THR A 379 -15.52 -19.70 -22.97
N LEU A 380 -14.41 -20.43 -22.74
CA LEU A 380 -13.10 -20.13 -23.32
C LEU A 380 -13.17 -20.24 -24.85
N VAL A 381 -12.76 -19.19 -25.54
CA VAL A 381 -12.65 -19.16 -27.01
C VAL A 381 -11.21 -19.45 -27.41
N TRP A 382 -10.26 -18.79 -26.79
CA TRP A 382 -8.83 -19.02 -26.94
C TRP A 382 -8.06 -18.48 -25.74
N GLU A 383 -6.88 -19.04 -25.56
CA GLU A 383 -5.84 -18.61 -24.63
C GLU A 383 -4.55 -18.42 -25.41
N TRP A 384 -3.80 -17.39 -25.06
CA TRP A 384 -2.47 -17.15 -25.56
C TRP A 384 -1.52 -17.01 -24.39
N THR A 385 -0.44 -17.79 -24.40
CA THR A 385 0.62 -17.74 -23.38
C THR A 385 1.83 -17.09 -24.02
N GLY A 386 2.39 -16.05 -23.37
CA GLY A 386 3.53 -15.27 -23.84
C GLY A 386 4.87 -15.99 -23.73
#